data_cfb369086bd3cbfa7944376e436f3211
#
_entry.id   cfb369086bd3cbfa7944376e436f3211
#
_cell.length_a   1.000
_cell.length_b   1.000
_cell.length_c   1.000
_cell.angle_alpha   90.00
_cell.angle_beta   90.00
_cell.angle_gamma   90.00
#
_symmetry.space_group_name_H-M   'P 1'
#
loop_
_entity.id
_entity.type
_entity.pdbx_description
1 polymer ?
#
loop_
_entity_poly.entity_id
_entity_poly.type
_entity_poly.pdbx_seq_one_letter_code
_entity_poly.pdbx_strand_id
1 'polypeptide(L)'
;GVKHTKTKNIRFEDGEWWYVGQADGRRRVASHEKKNNTRMFVNGKYVPKSHPLYKAGRYKTFEGAAFSSLKGYETSTEGYVYIIANPSFDGWLKIGMAVDAEDRCNGYQTSSPHRDYRLLYSRRFDDRRKAETKVMRELKKIVKEHNGEWFKTDRETAQQIIEGLPVTIWKN
;
A
#
# COMPACT_ATOMS: atom_id res chain seq x y z
N GLY A 1 -31.26 9.99 -19.89
CA GLY A 1 -30.23 10.39 -18.95
C GLY A 1 -28.87 10.42 -19.64
N VAL A 2 -28.13 11.49 -19.49
CA VAL A 2 -26.81 11.62 -20.06
C VAL A 2 -25.93 10.54 -19.43
N LYS A 3 -25.56 9.54 -20.21
CA LYS A 3 -24.60 8.55 -19.79
C LYS A 3 -23.24 9.22 -19.73
N HIS A 4 -22.88 9.65 -18.54
CA HIS A 4 -21.53 10.14 -18.31
C HIS A 4 -20.55 8.99 -18.47
N THR A 5 -19.70 9.08 -19.43
CA THR A 5 -18.45 8.34 -19.45
C THR A 5 -17.61 8.93 -18.32
N LYS A 6 -17.89 8.45 -17.19
CA LYS A 6 -17.75 9.07 -15.86
C LYS A 6 -16.38 9.59 -15.53
N THR A 7 -15.33 9.03 -16.06
CA THR A 7 -13.97 9.39 -15.69
C THR A 7 -13.29 10.29 -16.71
N LYS A 8 -13.74 10.25 -17.97
CA LYS A 8 -13.11 11.05 -19.04
C LYS A 8 -13.43 12.54 -18.96
N ASN A 9 -14.53 12.89 -18.31
CA ASN A 9 -15.02 14.25 -18.28
C ASN A 9 -14.92 14.91 -16.88
N ILE A 10 -14.11 14.35 -16.00
CA ILE A 10 -13.92 14.91 -14.66
C ILE A 10 -12.53 15.53 -14.59
N ARG A 11 -12.46 16.79 -14.17
CA ARG A 11 -11.21 17.51 -13.97
C ARG A 11 -11.18 18.17 -12.60
N PHE A 12 -9.98 18.25 -12.04
CA PHE A 12 -9.73 19.01 -10.81
C PHE A 12 -9.20 20.39 -11.19
N GLU A 13 -9.97 21.42 -10.86
CA GLU A 13 -9.58 22.82 -11.10
C GLU A 13 -10.04 23.69 -9.92
N ASP A 14 -9.24 24.67 -9.56
CA ASP A 14 -9.56 25.63 -8.48
C ASP A 14 -9.97 24.98 -7.16
N GLY A 15 -9.31 23.86 -6.79
CA GLY A 15 -9.60 23.14 -5.55
C GLY A 15 -10.84 22.26 -5.59
N GLU A 16 -11.52 22.14 -6.72
CA GLU A 16 -12.77 21.39 -6.86
C GLU A 16 -12.77 20.44 -8.05
N TRP A 17 -13.58 19.38 -7.95
CA TRP A 17 -13.82 18.45 -9.04
C TRP A 17 -15.04 18.86 -9.85
N TRP A 18 -14.90 18.84 -11.18
CA TRP A 18 -15.90 19.29 -12.11
C TRP A 18 -16.13 18.31 -13.24
N TYR A 19 -17.37 18.16 -13.68
CA TYR A 19 -17.68 17.57 -14.97
C TYR A 19 -17.38 18.61 -16.05
N VAL A 20 -16.75 18.15 -17.13
CA VAL A 20 -16.35 19.00 -18.25
C VAL A 20 -17.02 18.51 -19.54
N GLY A 21 -17.37 19.42 -20.43
CA GLY A 21 -17.94 19.09 -21.74
C GLY A 21 -19.44 18.86 -21.75
N GLN A 22 -20.15 19.35 -20.75
CA GLN A 22 -21.61 19.37 -20.73
C GLN A 22 -22.13 20.59 -21.50
N ALA A 23 -23.31 20.44 -22.16
CA ALA A 23 -23.94 21.55 -22.89
C ALA A 23 -24.28 22.74 -22.00
N ASP A 24 -24.54 22.51 -20.74
CA ASP A 24 -24.85 23.50 -19.71
C ASP A 24 -23.58 24.00 -18.97
N GLY A 25 -22.40 23.58 -19.42
CA GLY A 25 -21.13 23.97 -18.83
C GLY A 25 -20.62 23.01 -17.76
N ARG A 26 -19.87 23.55 -16.81
CA ARG A 26 -19.22 22.79 -15.74
C ARG A 26 -20.20 22.47 -14.62
N ARG A 27 -20.24 21.21 -14.23
CA ARG A 27 -21.01 20.76 -13.08
C ARG A 27 -20.08 20.20 -12.00
N ARG A 28 -20.35 20.60 -10.76
CA ARG A 28 -19.58 20.11 -9.63
C ARG A 28 -19.79 18.61 -9.41
N VAL A 29 -18.70 17.89 -9.21
CA VAL A 29 -18.76 16.44 -8.98
C VAL A 29 -19.28 16.15 -7.57
N ALA A 30 -20.20 15.20 -7.47
CA ALA A 30 -20.74 14.77 -6.18
C ALA A 30 -19.66 14.16 -5.27
N SER A 31 -19.86 14.26 -3.97
CA SER A 31 -18.86 13.84 -2.98
C SER A 31 -18.39 12.39 -3.14
N HIS A 32 -19.30 11.48 -3.48
CA HIS A 32 -18.95 10.06 -3.68
C HIS A 32 -18.11 9.84 -4.94
N GLU A 33 -18.32 10.62 -5.98
CA GLU A 33 -17.55 10.58 -7.23
C GLU A 33 -16.15 11.17 -7.03
N LYS A 34 -16.04 12.26 -6.28
CA LYS A 34 -14.75 12.82 -5.84
C LYS A 34 -13.92 11.76 -5.12
N LYS A 35 -14.54 11.06 -4.21
CA LYS A 35 -13.88 10.03 -3.41
C LYS A 35 -13.29 8.94 -4.28
N ASN A 36 -14.01 8.53 -5.31
CA ASN A 36 -13.54 7.51 -6.25
C ASN A 36 -12.41 8.04 -7.16
N ASN A 37 -12.49 9.30 -7.57
CA ASN A 37 -11.50 9.90 -8.46
C ASN A 37 -10.22 10.37 -7.75
N THR A 38 -10.19 10.36 -6.43
CA THR A 38 -8.98 10.67 -5.68
C THR A 38 -8.14 9.46 -5.34
N ARG A 39 -8.62 8.26 -5.65
CA ARG A 39 -7.85 7.04 -5.47
C ARG A 39 -6.79 6.92 -6.56
N MET A 40 -5.59 6.59 -6.15
CA MET A 40 -4.47 6.40 -7.06
C MET A 40 -4.20 4.91 -7.23
N PHE A 41 -4.09 4.49 -8.49
CA PHE A 41 -3.73 3.11 -8.85
C PHE A 41 -2.51 3.15 -9.77
N VAL A 42 -1.60 2.24 -9.54
CA VAL A 42 -0.37 2.10 -10.31
C VAL A 42 -0.26 0.65 -10.73
N ASN A 43 -0.28 0.39 -12.05
CA ASN A 43 -0.32 -0.97 -12.59
C ASN A 43 -1.37 -1.86 -11.91
N GLY A 44 -2.58 -1.33 -11.71
CA GLY A 44 -3.66 -2.04 -11.03
C GLY A 44 -3.51 -2.15 -9.51
N LYS A 45 -2.45 -1.59 -8.92
CA LYS A 45 -2.24 -1.57 -7.47
C LYS A 45 -2.63 -0.23 -6.88
N TYR A 46 -3.38 -0.27 -5.80
CA TYR A 46 -3.80 0.91 -5.07
C TYR A 46 -2.61 1.59 -4.37
N VAL A 47 -2.48 2.90 -4.55
CA VAL A 47 -1.51 3.72 -3.82
C VAL A 47 -2.21 4.30 -2.60
N PRO A 48 -1.82 3.91 -1.37
CA PRO A 48 -2.48 4.36 -0.16
C PRO A 48 -2.27 5.86 0.11
N LYS A 49 -3.19 6.46 0.84
CA LYS A 49 -3.13 7.88 1.19
C LYS A 49 -1.91 8.25 2.04
N SER A 50 -1.40 7.30 2.80
CA SER A 50 -0.18 7.46 3.61
C SER A 50 1.10 7.46 2.77
N HIS A 51 1.04 7.03 1.51
CA HIS A 51 2.22 7.00 0.65
C HIS A 51 2.69 8.42 0.34
N PRO A 52 4.02 8.70 0.43
CA PRO A 52 4.55 10.05 0.18
C PRO A 52 4.21 10.62 -1.20
N LEU A 53 3.98 9.75 -2.17
CA LEU A 53 3.60 10.14 -3.54
C LEU A 53 2.11 10.42 -3.69
N TYR A 54 1.28 10.01 -2.70
CA TYR A 54 -0.13 10.29 -2.75
C TYR A 54 -0.37 11.78 -2.45
N LYS A 55 -0.88 12.49 -3.43
CA LYS A 55 -1.22 13.91 -3.29
C LYS A 55 -2.56 14.18 -3.95
N ALA A 56 -3.62 13.85 -3.21
CA ALA A 56 -4.98 14.07 -3.67
C ALA A 56 -5.20 15.52 -4.07
N GLY A 57 -5.79 15.73 -5.24
CA GLY A 57 -6.11 17.05 -5.73
C GLY A 57 -4.94 17.87 -6.27
N ARG A 58 -3.73 17.35 -6.25
CA ARG A 58 -2.56 18.06 -6.79
C ARG A 58 -2.57 18.17 -8.31
N TYR A 59 -3.12 17.18 -8.97
CA TYR A 59 -3.11 17.11 -10.43
C TYR A 59 -4.45 17.58 -10.99
N LYS A 60 -4.40 18.23 -12.15
CA LYS A 60 -5.60 18.73 -12.81
C LYS A 60 -6.48 17.61 -13.37
N THR A 61 -5.88 16.46 -13.66
CA THR A 61 -6.59 15.28 -14.18
C THR A 61 -6.25 14.05 -13.35
N PHE A 62 -7.20 13.13 -13.29
CA PHE A 62 -6.98 11.82 -12.68
C PHE A 62 -5.85 11.06 -13.38
N GLU A 63 -5.81 11.11 -14.71
CA GLU A 63 -4.77 10.45 -15.52
C GLU A 63 -3.37 11.01 -15.21
N GLY A 64 -3.25 12.32 -15.08
CA GLY A 64 -1.98 12.96 -14.71
C GLY A 64 -1.50 12.55 -13.32
N ALA A 65 -2.42 12.46 -12.36
CA ALA A 65 -2.11 11.99 -11.01
C ALA A 65 -1.63 10.53 -11.03
N ALA A 66 -2.34 9.67 -11.73
CA ALA A 66 -2.00 8.26 -11.85
C ALA A 66 -0.64 8.05 -12.53
N PHE A 67 -0.38 8.76 -13.60
CA PHE A 67 0.89 8.68 -14.34
C PHE A 67 2.10 9.11 -13.49
N SER A 68 1.98 10.23 -12.78
CA SER A 68 3.06 10.70 -11.90
C SER A 68 3.32 9.73 -10.73
N SER A 69 2.26 9.15 -10.19
CA SER A 69 2.37 8.18 -9.10
C SER A 69 3.01 6.88 -9.52
N LEU A 70 2.74 6.44 -10.75
CA LEU A 70 3.29 5.22 -11.31
C LEU A 70 4.82 5.23 -11.26
N LYS A 71 5.42 6.24 -11.85
CA LYS A 71 6.87 6.36 -11.94
C LYS A 71 7.52 6.43 -10.55
N GLY A 72 6.98 7.25 -9.67
CA GLY A 72 7.52 7.39 -8.33
C GLY A 72 7.36 6.13 -7.48
N TYR A 73 6.22 5.45 -7.59
CA TYR A 73 5.97 4.19 -6.87
C TYR A 73 6.92 3.07 -7.33
N GLU A 74 7.12 2.93 -8.63
CA GLU A 74 8.02 1.91 -9.18
C GLU A 74 9.47 2.13 -8.79
N THR A 75 9.91 3.39 -8.70
CA THR A 75 11.29 3.74 -8.33
C THR A 75 11.52 3.83 -6.83
N SER A 76 10.46 3.87 -6.01
CA SER A 76 10.59 3.95 -4.55
C SER A 76 11.14 2.66 -3.98
N THR A 77 12.23 2.75 -3.22
CA THR A 77 12.83 1.62 -2.49
C THR A 77 12.40 1.59 -1.02
N GLU A 78 12.03 2.73 -0.45
CA GLU A 78 11.64 2.81 0.95
C GLU A 78 10.30 2.16 1.24
N GLY A 79 10.13 1.71 2.44
CA GLY A 79 8.90 1.11 2.92
C GLY A 79 9.10 0.35 4.20
N TYR A 80 8.18 -0.54 4.50
CA TYR A 80 8.12 -1.27 5.75
C TYR A 80 8.33 -2.75 5.55
N VAL A 81 9.03 -3.38 6.50
CA VAL A 81 8.95 -4.82 6.74
C VAL A 81 7.97 -5.01 7.90
N TYR A 82 7.05 -5.93 7.77
CA TYR A 82 5.96 -6.12 8.73
C TYR A 82 5.83 -7.58 9.18
N ILE A 83 5.19 -7.72 10.32
CA ILE A 83 4.74 -9.01 10.86
C ILE A 83 3.22 -8.98 10.94
N ILE A 84 2.57 -9.90 10.26
CA ILE A 84 1.12 -10.09 10.28
C ILE A 84 0.80 -11.48 10.80
N ALA A 85 -0.26 -11.60 11.60
CA ALA A 85 -0.76 -12.85 12.13
C ALA A 85 -2.25 -13.01 11.87
N ASN A 86 -2.72 -14.25 11.95
CA ASN A 86 -4.13 -14.60 11.93
C ASN A 86 -4.40 -15.68 12.99
N PRO A 87 -5.45 -15.53 13.81
CA PRO A 87 -5.77 -16.53 14.84
C PRO A 87 -6.01 -17.94 14.30
N SER A 88 -6.44 -18.07 13.05
CA SER A 88 -6.63 -19.37 12.39
C SER A 88 -5.33 -20.11 12.12
N PHE A 89 -4.20 -19.43 12.15
CA PHE A 89 -2.87 -19.96 11.87
C PHE A 89 -1.98 -19.78 13.11
N ASP A 90 -2.39 -20.39 14.20
CA ASP A 90 -1.68 -20.29 15.48
C ASP A 90 -0.22 -20.75 15.36
N GLY A 91 0.68 -19.97 15.93
CA GLY A 91 2.12 -20.21 15.84
C GLY A 91 2.78 -19.78 14.53
N TRP A 92 2.03 -19.27 13.57
CA TRP A 92 2.53 -18.81 12.29
C TRP A 92 2.51 -17.28 12.18
N LEU A 93 3.58 -16.72 11.62
CA LEU A 93 3.69 -15.30 11.31
C LEU A 93 4.00 -15.11 9.84
N LYS A 94 3.35 -14.12 9.23
CA LYS A 94 3.63 -13.68 7.87
C LYS A 94 4.59 -12.50 7.93
N ILE A 95 5.72 -12.64 7.26
CA ILE A 95 6.70 -11.59 7.08
C ILE A 95 6.58 -11.07 5.65
N GLY A 96 6.49 -9.78 5.51
CA GLY A 96 6.39 -9.19 4.19
C GLY A 96 6.87 -7.75 4.17
N MET A 97 6.80 -7.15 2.99
CA MET A 97 7.13 -5.74 2.79
C MET A 97 5.98 -5.00 2.14
N ALA A 98 5.88 -3.72 2.44
CA ALA A 98 4.89 -2.85 1.84
C ALA A 98 5.34 -1.40 1.94
N VAL A 99 4.78 -0.56 1.08
CA VAL A 99 4.92 0.89 1.23
C VAL A 99 4.17 1.39 2.46
N ASP A 100 3.04 0.77 2.76
CA ASP A 100 2.21 1.02 3.94
C ASP A 100 1.76 -0.32 4.52
N ALA A 101 2.25 -0.64 5.72
CA ALA A 101 1.98 -1.92 6.37
C ALA A 101 0.52 -2.06 6.81
N GLU A 102 -0.10 -0.99 7.31
CA GLU A 102 -1.50 -1.02 7.73
C GLU A 102 -2.44 -1.25 6.55
N ASP A 103 -2.20 -0.54 5.46
CA ASP A 103 -2.98 -0.70 4.24
C ASP A 103 -2.84 -2.11 3.67
N ARG A 104 -1.64 -2.68 3.73
CA ARG A 104 -1.40 -4.06 3.30
C ARG A 104 -2.16 -5.06 4.17
N CYS A 105 -2.15 -4.88 5.48
CA CYS A 105 -2.90 -5.72 6.39
C CYS A 105 -4.41 -5.63 6.13
N ASN A 106 -4.92 -4.41 5.92
CA ASN A 106 -6.31 -4.19 5.56
C ASN A 106 -6.69 -4.89 4.24
N GLY A 107 -5.78 -4.93 3.29
CA GLY A 107 -5.97 -5.67 2.04
C GLY A 107 -6.16 -7.17 2.23
N TYR A 108 -5.51 -7.76 3.23
CA TYR A 108 -5.69 -9.18 3.54
C TYR A 108 -7.01 -9.51 4.21
N GLN A 109 -7.69 -8.55 4.83
CA GLN A 109 -8.96 -8.80 5.53
C GLN A 109 -10.03 -9.42 4.63
N THR A 110 -9.98 -9.13 3.34
CA THR A 110 -10.95 -9.68 2.38
C THR A 110 -10.79 -11.20 2.17
N SER A 111 -9.66 -11.79 2.51
CA SER A 111 -9.41 -13.23 2.39
C SER A 111 -9.82 -14.01 3.64
N SER A 112 -10.27 -13.34 4.69
CA SER A 112 -10.78 -13.98 5.90
C SER A 112 -12.24 -13.59 6.14
N PRO A 113 -13.13 -14.57 6.38
CA PRO A 113 -14.53 -14.29 6.71
C PRO A 113 -14.68 -13.53 8.03
N HIS A 114 -13.71 -13.65 8.91
CA HIS A 114 -13.71 -13.00 10.23
C HIS A 114 -12.97 -11.66 10.24
N ARG A 115 -12.33 -11.27 9.15
CA ARG A 115 -11.58 -10.00 9.04
C ARG A 115 -10.56 -9.84 10.17
N ASP A 116 -9.85 -10.89 10.51
CA ASP A 116 -9.08 -11.02 11.75
C ASP A 116 -7.56 -11.07 11.56
N TYR A 117 -7.06 -10.67 10.41
CA TYR A 117 -5.63 -10.40 10.24
C TYR A 117 -5.20 -9.23 11.11
N ARG A 118 -4.07 -9.37 11.78
CA ARG A 118 -3.53 -8.35 12.68
C ARG A 118 -2.11 -7.98 12.31
N LEU A 119 -1.86 -6.68 12.19
CA LEU A 119 -0.53 -6.15 12.07
C LEU A 119 0.09 -6.11 13.47
N LEU A 120 1.08 -6.96 13.72
CA LEU A 120 1.73 -7.04 15.03
C LEU A 120 2.88 -6.06 15.15
N TYR A 121 3.62 -5.85 14.07
CA TYR A 121 4.80 -5.01 14.06
C TYR A 121 5.12 -4.56 12.65
N SER A 122 5.70 -3.38 12.52
CA SER A 122 6.29 -2.90 11.28
C SER A 122 7.43 -1.95 11.55
N ARG A 123 8.41 -1.93 10.67
CA ARG A 123 9.55 -1.02 10.76
C ARG A 123 9.90 -0.50 9.38
N ARG A 124 10.17 0.80 9.29
CA ARG A 124 10.59 1.45 8.06
C ARG A 124 12.05 1.15 7.74
N PHE A 125 12.33 0.93 6.45
CA PHE A 125 13.68 0.79 5.89
C PHE A 125 13.80 1.63 4.63
N ASP A 126 15.02 2.06 4.31
CA ASP A 126 15.30 2.77 3.07
C ASP A 126 15.19 1.86 1.84
N ASP A 127 15.48 0.56 2.01
CA ASP A 127 15.24 -0.46 0.99
C ASP A 127 14.45 -1.62 1.59
N ARG A 128 13.14 -1.59 1.41
CA ARG A 128 12.24 -2.60 1.96
C ARG A 128 12.48 -4.01 1.42
N ARG A 129 12.89 -4.11 0.15
CA ARG A 129 13.11 -5.42 -0.49
C ARG A 129 14.34 -6.11 0.04
N LYS A 130 15.43 -5.39 0.17
CA LYS A 130 16.66 -5.93 0.75
C LYS A 130 16.46 -6.29 2.22
N ALA A 131 15.75 -5.45 2.96
CA ALA A 131 15.45 -5.71 4.37
C ALA A 131 14.59 -6.97 4.52
N GLU A 132 13.51 -7.13 3.76
CA GLU A 132 12.67 -8.32 3.79
C GLU A 132 13.47 -9.59 3.45
N THR A 133 14.25 -9.54 2.38
CA THR A 133 15.08 -10.67 1.97
C THR A 133 16.02 -11.11 3.08
N LYS A 134 16.64 -10.16 3.76
CA LYS A 134 17.55 -10.46 4.85
C LYS A 134 16.83 -11.01 6.08
N VAL A 135 15.69 -10.45 6.45
CA VAL A 135 14.87 -10.98 7.56
C VAL A 135 14.44 -12.42 7.28
N MET A 136 13.95 -12.69 6.08
CA MET A 136 13.53 -14.05 5.70
C MET A 136 14.71 -15.02 5.71
N ARG A 137 15.87 -14.61 5.26
CA ARG A 137 17.07 -15.43 5.30
C ARG A 137 17.48 -15.78 6.73
N GLU A 138 17.47 -14.82 7.63
CA GLU A 138 17.79 -15.04 9.03
C GLU A 138 16.75 -15.95 9.72
N LEU A 139 15.47 -15.73 9.45
CA LEU A 139 14.41 -16.60 9.99
C LEU A 139 14.54 -18.03 9.51
N LYS A 140 14.81 -18.25 8.23
CA LYS A 140 14.98 -19.60 7.66
C LYS A 140 16.10 -20.41 8.35
N LYS A 141 17.09 -19.75 8.91
CA LYS A 141 18.19 -20.40 9.64
C LYS A 141 17.76 -20.96 11.00
N ILE A 142 16.74 -20.38 11.62
CA ILE A 142 16.37 -20.68 13.01
C ILE A 142 15.00 -21.35 13.16
N VAL A 143 14.09 -21.23 12.20
CA VAL A 143 12.77 -21.86 12.27
C VAL A 143 12.81 -23.28 11.71
N LYS A 144 11.98 -24.15 12.28
CA LYS A 144 11.85 -25.54 11.81
C LYS A 144 10.91 -25.67 10.61
N GLU A 145 9.92 -24.80 10.53
CA GLU A 145 8.94 -24.80 9.46
C GLU A 145 8.74 -23.40 8.89
N HIS A 146 8.70 -23.31 7.58
CA HIS A 146 8.32 -22.11 6.86
C HIS A 146 7.70 -22.49 5.51
N ASN A 147 6.85 -21.61 4.99
CA ASN A 147 6.25 -21.77 3.67
C ASN A 147 6.07 -20.39 3.04
N GLY A 148 6.86 -20.09 2.00
CA GLY A 148 6.87 -18.77 1.37
C GLY A 148 7.19 -17.67 2.38
N GLU A 149 6.25 -16.78 2.59
CA GLU A 149 6.36 -15.68 3.55
C GLU A 149 5.89 -16.03 4.96
N TRP A 150 5.42 -17.24 5.17
CA TRP A 150 4.94 -17.72 6.47
C TRP A 150 6.03 -18.47 7.21
N PHE A 151 6.22 -18.14 8.50
CA PHE A 151 7.23 -18.72 9.36
C PHE A 151 6.60 -19.19 10.67
N LYS A 152 6.91 -20.40 11.08
CA LYS A 152 6.46 -20.93 12.37
C LYS A 152 7.41 -20.45 13.46
N THR A 153 7.08 -19.34 14.08
CA THR A 153 7.91 -18.67 15.09
C THR A 153 7.04 -17.74 15.95
N ASP A 154 7.62 -17.25 17.04
CA ASP A 154 6.96 -16.26 17.88
C ASP A 154 7.27 -14.82 17.42
N ARG A 155 6.40 -13.90 17.83
CA ARG A 155 6.52 -12.47 17.49
C ARG A 155 7.86 -11.89 17.95
N GLU A 156 8.28 -12.21 19.16
CA GLU A 156 9.48 -11.64 19.76
C GLU A 156 10.74 -11.98 18.95
N THR A 157 10.88 -13.22 18.55
CA THR A 157 12.00 -13.68 17.72
C THR A 157 12.04 -12.95 16.38
N ALA A 158 10.92 -12.86 15.68
CA ALA A 158 10.83 -12.16 14.40
C ALA A 158 11.07 -10.66 14.55
N GLN A 159 10.50 -10.04 15.58
CA GLN A 159 10.67 -8.63 15.87
C GLN A 159 12.13 -8.27 16.17
N GLN A 160 12.81 -9.07 16.96
CA GLN A 160 14.23 -8.84 17.27
C GLN A 160 15.12 -8.89 16.02
N ILE A 161 14.84 -9.79 15.10
CA ILE A 161 15.58 -9.86 13.83
C ILE A 161 15.37 -8.58 13.02
N ILE A 162 14.14 -8.11 12.92
CA ILE A 162 13.83 -6.87 12.18
C ILE A 162 14.49 -5.66 12.85
N GLU A 163 14.42 -5.55 14.17
CA GLU A 163 15.01 -4.46 14.93
C GLU A 163 16.54 -4.45 14.87
N GLY A 164 17.14 -5.62 14.72
CA GLY A 164 18.60 -5.74 14.62
C GLY A 164 19.19 -5.28 13.30
N LEU A 165 18.35 -5.02 12.28
CA LEU A 165 18.83 -4.55 10.99
C LEU A 165 18.95 -3.03 10.95
N PRO A 166 20.03 -2.47 10.38
CA PRO A 166 20.15 -1.03 10.18
C PRO A 166 19.17 -0.53 9.12
N VAL A 167 18.59 0.64 9.35
CA VAL A 167 17.63 1.26 8.42
C VAL A 167 18.28 1.62 7.08
N THR A 168 19.55 2.00 7.09
CA THR A 168 20.26 2.61 5.95
C THR A 168 21.44 1.81 5.42
N ILE A 169 21.64 0.58 5.88
CA ILE A 169 22.81 -0.26 5.50
C ILE A 169 22.90 -0.56 4.00
N TRP A 170 21.81 -0.34 3.30
CA TRP A 170 21.64 -0.74 1.90
C TRP A 170 22.04 0.35 0.90
N LYS A 171 22.44 1.50 1.39
CA LYS A 171 22.88 2.62 0.56
C LYS A 171 24.35 2.43 0.16
N ASN A 172 24.55 1.61 -0.84
CA ASN A 172 25.85 1.55 -1.53
C ASN A 172 25.61 1.55 -3.01
#